data_1dba5b8855d146e426e40b0fd6d54f45
#
_entry.id   1dba5b8855d146e426e40b0fd6d54f45
#
_cell.length_a   1.000
_cell.length_b   1.000
_cell.length_c   1.000
_cell.angle_alpha   90.00
_cell.angle_beta   90.00
_cell.angle_gamma   90.00
#
_symmetry.space_group_name_H-M   'P 1'
#
loop_
_entity.id
_entity.type
_entity.pdbx_description
1 polymer ?
#
loop_
_entity_poly.entity_id
_entity_poly.type
_entity_poly.pdbx_seq_one_letter_code
_entity_poly.pdbx_strand_id
1 'polypeptide(L)'
;DGSVLFAHNEDDGGLQLFNFWQVPEQTHQTGEQLQLIHGGKIPQIAQTFAFSWIEDVHQEFSDFYMNEWGVALASNACGSKIKDAEVTDGGIGYMLRRVVAQRARTAREGVKIAGQLLDQLGYASHGSTGRTLVIADKNEAWLLDILPGKYWVAQRVP
;
A
#
# COMPACT_ATOMS: atom_id res chain seq x y z
N ASP A 1 -1.80 -24.42 -15.11
CA ASP A 1 -3.24 -24.24 -14.93
C ASP A 1 -3.66 -22.76 -14.96
N GLY A 2 -2.70 -21.81 -15.06
CA GLY A 2 -2.94 -20.39 -15.08
C GLY A 2 -3.15 -19.75 -13.68
N SER A 3 -2.95 -20.50 -12.60
CA SER A 3 -2.98 -19.93 -11.25
C SER A 3 -1.74 -19.08 -10.98
N VAL A 4 -1.90 -18.08 -10.13
CA VAL A 4 -0.81 -17.26 -9.59
C VAL A 4 -0.73 -17.47 -8.09
N LEU A 5 0.45 -17.77 -7.60
CA LEU A 5 0.72 -17.86 -6.17
C LEU A 5 1.43 -16.58 -5.72
N PHE A 6 0.85 -15.92 -4.74
CA PHE A 6 1.47 -14.78 -4.05
C PHE A 6 1.73 -15.14 -2.60
N ALA A 7 2.95 -14.96 -2.13
CA ALA A 7 3.36 -15.28 -0.77
C ALA A 7 4.22 -14.15 -0.19
N HIS A 8 4.12 -13.96 1.11
CA HIS A 8 4.91 -12.99 1.87
C HIS A 8 5.30 -13.58 3.22
N ASN A 9 6.52 -13.37 3.65
CA ASN A 9 6.99 -13.65 5.00
C ASN A 9 7.18 -12.34 5.75
N GLU A 10 6.70 -12.28 6.97
CA GLU A 10 6.98 -11.19 7.90
C GLU A 10 8.17 -11.59 8.79
N ASP A 11 9.22 -10.78 8.76
CA ASP A 11 10.51 -11.03 9.42
C ASP A 11 10.78 -10.00 10.52
N ASP A 12 9.84 -9.81 11.42
CA ASP A 12 10.06 -8.92 12.56
C ASP A 12 10.47 -9.70 13.82
N GLY A 13 11.05 -9.01 14.79
CA GLY A 13 11.59 -9.63 16.01
C GLY A 13 10.51 -9.95 17.04
N GLY A 14 10.64 -11.11 17.70
CA GLY A 14 9.81 -11.49 18.85
C GLY A 14 8.58 -12.32 18.49
N LEU A 15 7.69 -12.49 19.47
CA LEU A 15 6.40 -13.17 19.28
C LEU A 15 5.39 -12.19 18.70
N GLN A 16 4.97 -12.44 17.47
CA GLN A 16 3.96 -11.63 16.81
C GLN A 16 2.62 -12.35 16.78
N LEU A 17 1.58 -11.58 16.98
CA LEU A 17 0.20 -12.01 16.84
C LEU A 17 -0.41 -11.27 15.65
N PHE A 18 -1.08 -12.02 14.80
CA PHE A 18 -1.71 -11.47 13.61
C PHE A 18 -3.22 -11.67 13.66
N ASN A 19 -3.95 -10.66 13.22
CA ASN A 19 -5.37 -10.75 12.91
C ASN A 19 -5.55 -10.81 11.40
N PHE A 20 -6.41 -11.71 10.95
CA PHE A 20 -6.88 -11.73 9.57
C PHE A 20 -8.21 -11.00 9.47
N TRP A 21 -8.26 -9.98 8.64
CA TRP A 21 -9.44 -9.16 8.43
C TRP A 21 -9.98 -9.31 7.02
N GLN A 22 -11.30 -9.32 6.92
CA GLN A 22 -12.04 -9.17 5.67
C GLN A 22 -12.89 -7.91 5.76
N VAL A 23 -12.63 -6.97 4.88
CA VAL A 23 -13.35 -5.70 4.80
C VAL A 23 -14.25 -5.77 3.58
N PRO A 24 -15.59 -5.64 3.72
CA PRO A 24 -16.50 -5.64 2.59
C PRO A 24 -16.31 -4.38 1.73
N GLU A 25 -16.83 -4.42 0.51
CA GLU A 25 -16.97 -3.20 -0.30
C GLU A 25 -17.79 -2.15 0.46
N GLN A 26 -17.49 -0.87 0.22
CA GLN A 26 -18.16 0.23 0.88
C GLN A 26 -18.53 1.33 -0.12
N THR A 27 -19.73 1.87 0.03
CA THR A 27 -20.17 3.05 -0.69
C THR A 27 -19.93 4.29 0.16
N HIS A 28 -19.42 5.34 -0.44
CA HIS A 28 -19.04 6.58 0.21
C HIS A 28 -19.86 7.76 -0.31
N GLN A 29 -20.03 8.76 0.54
CA GLN A 29 -20.75 9.98 0.16
C GLN A 29 -19.89 10.88 -0.73
N THR A 30 -20.54 11.65 -1.59
CA THR A 30 -19.85 12.66 -2.40
C THR A 30 -19.15 13.68 -1.48
N GLY A 31 -17.86 13.91 -1.72
CA GLY A 31 -17.05 14.83 -0.93
C GLY A 31 -16.46 14.23 0.35
N GLU A 32 -16.72 12.96 0.64
CA GLU A 32 -16.08 12.25 1.75
C GLU A 32 -14.56 12.27 1.61
N GLN A 33 -13.86 12.39 2.73
CA GLN A 33 -12.40 12.39 2.79
C GLN A 33 -11.91 11.19 3.60
N LEU A 34 -10.88 10.53 3.09
CA LEU A 34 -10.15 9.52 3.83
C LEU A 34 -9.05 10.21 4.65
N GLN A 35 -9.11 10.05 5.97
CA GLN A 35 -8.07 10.53 6.88
C GLN A 35 -6.84 9.64 6.81
N LEU A 36 -5.67 10.22 6.64
CA LEU A 36 -4.39 9.54 6.67
C LEU A 36 -3.79 9.52 8.08
N ILE A 37 -2.96 8.54 8.37
CA ILE A 37 -2.38 8.32 9.71
C ILE A 37 -1.58 9.55 10.19
N HIS A 38 -0.88 10.23 9.30
CA HIS A 38 -0.04 11.39 9.64
C HIS A 38 -0.76 12.74 9.53
N GLY A 39 -2.10 12.74 9.48
CA GLY A 39 -2.92 13.95 9.55
C GLY A 39 -3.43 14.48 8.22
N GLY A 40 -2.85 14.06 7.09
CA GLY A 40 -3.33 14.43 5.77
C GLY A 40 -4.69 13.83 5.43
N LYS A 41 -5.30 14.32 4.35
CA LYS A 41 -6.58 13.81 3.82
C LYS A 41 -6.50 13.67 2.32
N ILE A 42 -7.15 12.64 1.80
CA ILE A 42 -7.35 12.46 0.37
C ILE A 42 -8.84 12.27 0.05
N PRO A 43 -9.31 12.67 -1.13
CA PRO A 43 -10.68 12.40 -1.54
C PRO A 43 -10.98 10.90 -1.51
N GLN A 44 -12.12 10.55 -0.91
CA GLN A 44 -12.61 9.18 -1.00
C GLN A 44 -13.31 8.97 -2.35
N ILE A 45 -13.18 7.76 -2.90
CA ILE A 45 -13.89 7.37 -4.11
C ILE A 45 -15.31 6.90 -3.75
N ALA A 46 -16.23 6.93 -4.73
CA ALA A 46 -17.63 6.58 -4.48
C ALA A 46 -17.84 5.15 -3.97
N GLN A 47 -16.98 4.23 -4.36
CA GLN A 47 -17.03 2.83 -3.94
C GLN A 47 -15.63 2.27 -3.77
N THR A 48 -15.32 1.75 -2.59
CA THR A 48 -14.07 1.02 -2.32
C THR A 48 -14.32 -0.47 -2.43
N PHE A 49 -13.34 -1.20 -2.96
CA PHE A 49 -13.43 -2.65 -3.15
C PHE A 49 -13.30 -3.40 -1.82
N ALA A 50 -13.90 -4.59 -1.77
CA ALA A 50 -13.67 -5.53 -0.70
C ALA A 50 -12.20 -5.99 -0.72
N PHE A 51 -11.61 -6.15 0.46
CA PHE A 51 -10.24 -6.63 0.59
C PHE A 51 -10.01 -7.40 1.87
N SER A 52 -9.01 -8.26 1.85
CA SER A 52 -8.47 -8.94 3.03
C SER A 52 -7.10 -8.38 3.36
N TRP A 53 -6.76 -8.37 4.63
CA TRP A 53 -5.44 -7.98 5.09
C TRP A 53 -5.05 -8.69 6.38
N ILE A 54 -3.76 -8.77 6.65
CA ILE A 54 -3.20 -9.35 7.86
C ILE A 54 -2.66 -8.20 8.69
N GLU A 55 -3.28 -7.95 9.83
CA GLU A 55 -2.87 -6.93 10.79
C GLU A 55 -1.85 -7.50 11.76
N ASP A 56 -0.72 -6.84 11.89
CA ASP A 56 0.12 -7.02 13.06
C ASP A 56 -0.55 -6.29 14.23
N VAL A 57 -0.86 -7.06 15.29
CA VAL A 57 -1.62 -6.55 16.44
C VAL A 57 -0.90 -5.35 17.06
N HIS A 58 -1.63 -4.26 17.28
CA HIS A 58 -1.18 -2.95 17.78
C HIS A 58 -0.47 -2.04 16.78
N GLN A 59 -0.34 -2.42 15.51
CA GLN A 59 0.34 -1.56 14.53
C GLN A 59 -0.59 -0.86 13.54
N GLU A 60 -1.86 -1.24 13.47
CA GLU A 60 -2.89 -0.66 12.58
C GLU A 60 -2.51 -0.67 11.09
N PHE A 61 -1.50 -1.46 10.71
CA PHE A 61 -1.07 -1.64 9.33
C PHE A 61 -0.74 -3.10 9.04
N SER A 62 -0.53 -3.40 7.78
CA SER A 62 -0.10 -4.70 7.31
C SER A 62 0.90 -4.54 6.19
N ASP A 63 1.73 -5.54 6.03
CA ASP A 63 2.56 -5.69 4.85
C ASP A 63 1.91 -6.54 3.75
N PHE A 64 0.70 -7.08 3.98
CA PHE A 64 -0.06 -7.87 3.00
C PHE A 64 -1.51 -7.41 2.87
N TYR A 65 -1.94 -7.19 1.63
CA TYR A 65 -3.33 -6.92 1.24
C TYR A 65 -3.68 -7.70 -0.02
N MET A 66 -4.93 -8.12 -0.14
CA MET A 66 -5.49 -8.65 -1.38
C MET A 66 -6.96 -8.23 -1.52
N ASN A 67 -7.34 -7.74 -2.69
CA ASN A 67 -8.72 -7.31 -2.93
C ASN A 67 -9.53 -8.31 -3.76
N GLU A 68 -10.81 -8.06 -3.91
CA GLU A 68 -11.76 -8.90 -4.65
C GLU A 68 -11.45 -9.05 -6.15
N TRP A 69 -10.64 -8.17 -6.72
CA TRP A 69 -10.14 -8.25 -8.10
C TRP A 69 -8.89 -9.11 -8.24
N GLY A 70 -8.42 -9.69 -7.14
CA GLY A 70 -7.19 -10.48 -7.10
C GLY A 70 -5.92 -9.63 -7.21
N VAL A 71 -5.99 -8.34 -6.92
CA VAL A 71 -4.78 -7.51 -6.78
C VAL A 71 -4.21 -7.74 -5.39
N ALA A 72 -3.02 -8.34 -5.36
CA ALA A 72 -2.27 -8.62 -4.15
C ALA A 72 -1.10 -7.65 -3.98
N LEU A 73 -0.88 -7.21 -2.75
CA LEU A 73 0.20 -6.29 -2.39
C LEU A 73 0.96 -6.82 -1.18
N ALA A 74 2.28 -6.75 -1.26
CA ALA A 74 3.14 -6.94 -0.09
C ALA A 74 4.28 -5.93 -0.13
N SER A 75 4.91 -5.68 1.02
CA SER A 75 6.03 -4.75 1.07
C SER A 75 7.13 -5.21 2.01
N ASN A 76 8.35 -4.81 1.67
CA ASN A 76 9.53 -4.95 2.52
C ASN A 76 10.14 -3.59 2.79
N ALA A 77 10.65 -3.39 4.00
CA ALA A 77 11.42 -2.20 4.34
C ALA A 77 12.77 -2.21 3.61
N CYS A 78 13.21 -1.06 3.18
CA CYS A 78 14.57 -0.87 2.67
C CYS A 78 15.22 0.36 3.33
N GLY A 79 16.52 0.28 3.59
CA GLY A 79 17.26 1.41 4.13
C GLY A 79 17.35 2.56 3.14
N SER A 80 17.28 3.80 3.64
CA SER A 80 17.45 5.00 2.82
C SER A 80 18.53 5.91 3.41
N LYS A 81 19.24 6.62 2.54
CA LYS A 81 20.16 7.70 2.91
C LYS A 81 19.48 9.06 3.02
N ILE A 82 18.22 9.16 2.58
CA ILE A 82 17.42 10.39 2.62
C ILE A 82 16.93 10.57 4.06
N LYS A 83 17.30 11.69 4.68
CA LYS A 83 16.93 12.00 6.08
C LYS A 83 15.80 13.02 6.17
N ASP A 84 15.87 14.06 5.35
CA ASP A 84 14.92 15.17 5.36
C ASP A 84 14.06 15.10 4.07
N ALA A 85 13.11 14.18 4.09
CA ALA A 85 12.25 13.94 2.94
C ALA A 85 11.14 14.99 2.85
N GLU A 86 10.96 15.58 1.67
CA GLU A 86 9.83 16.45 1.41
C GLU A 86 8.54 15.65 1.31
N VAL A 87 7.59 15.95 2.19
CA VAL A 87 6.25 15.38 2.17
C VAL A 87 5.19 16.48 2.33
N THR A 88 4.03 16.24 1.77
CA THR A 88 2.85 17.11 1.90
C THR A 88 1.90 16.50 2.93
N ASP A 89 1.42 17.30 3.87
CA ASP A 89 0.44 16.89 4.89
C ASP A 89 0.82 15.61 5.65
N GLY A 90 2.12 15.43 5.93
CA GLY A 90 2.65 14.29 6.65
C GLY A 90 2.89 13.03 5.81
N GLY A 91 2.61 13.07 4.50
CA GLY A 91 2.82 11.95 3.59
C GLY A 91 1.78 10.83 3.73
N ILE A 92 1.87 9.83 2.85
CA ILE A 92 0.88 8.74 2.84
C ILE A 92 1.28 7.55 3.72
N GLY A 93 2.56 7.26 3.88
CA GLY A 93 3.05 6.17 4.72
C GLY A 93 2.44 4.80 4.41
N TYR A 94 2.19 4.03 5.45
CA TYR A 94 1.65 2.67 5.34
C TYR A 94 0.24 2.60 4.71
N MET A 95 -0.53 3.67 4.75
CA MET A 95 -1.85 3.75 4.13
C MET A 95 -1.82 3.55 2.60
N LEU A 96 -0.67 3.74 1.95
CA LEU A 96 -0.53 3.57 0.51
C LEU A 96 -1.06 2.21 0.03
N ARG A 97 -0.67 1.12 0.70
CA ARG A 97 -1.09 -0.25 0.34
C ARG A 97 -2.59 -0.43 0.46
N ARG A 98 -3.16 0.03 1.57
CA ARG A 98 -4.60 -0.05 1.81
C ARG A 98 -5.39 0.73 0.75
N VAL A 99 -4.95 1.95 0.43
CA VAL A 99 -5.61 2.77 -0.60
C VAL A 99 -5.54 2.10 -1.97
N VAL A 100 -4.40 1.50 -2.33
CA VAL A 100 -4.28 0.73 -3.57
C VAL A 100 -5.21 -0.48 -3.57
N ALA A 101 -5.25 -1.26 -2.48
CA ALA A 101 -6.16 -2.41 -2.36
C ALA A 101 -7.64 -2.00 -2.50
N GLN A 102 -8.02 -0.86 -1.93
CA GLN A 102 -9.38 -0.33 -2.03
C GLN A 102 -9.80 0.14 -3.42
N ARG A 103 -8.85 0.43 -4.34
CA ARG A 103 -9.13 1.20 -5.56
C ARG A 103 -8.65 0.55 -6.85
N ALA A 104 -7.72 -0.39 -6.81
CA ALA A 104 -7.10 -0.98 -8.00
C ALA A 104 -7.84 -2.23 -8.47
N ARG A 105 -8.13 -2.34 -9.76
CA ARG A 105 -8.67 -3.54 -10.40
C ARG A 105 -7.60 -4.40 -11.05
N THR A 106 -6.43 -3.83 -11.29
CA THR A 106 -5.27 -4.51 -11.86
C THR A 106 -3.98 -4.06 -11.18
N ALA A 107 -2.93 -4.87 -11.27
CA ALA A 107 -1.62 -4.52 -10.75
C ALA A 107 -1.10 -3.20 -11.34
N ARG A 108 -1.26 -3.00 -12.65
CA ARG A 108 -0.88 -1.76 -13.35
C ARG A 108 -1.65 -0.53 -12.87
N GLU A 109 -2.94 -0.68 -12.60
CA GLU A 109 -3.74 0.41 -12.01
C GLU A 109 -3.26 0.72 -10.59
N GLY A 110 -2.91 -0.32 -9.81
CA GLY A 110 -2.33 -0.16 -8.49
C GLY A 110 -1.04 0.66 -8.50
N VAL A 111 -0.13 0.38 -9.45
CA VAL A 111 1.10 1.17 -9.63
C VAL A 111 0.78 2.63 -9.97
N LYS A 112 -0.18 2.90 -10.85
CA LYS A 112 -0.59 4.27 -11.20
C LYS A 112 -1.16 5.02 -10.00
N ILE A 113 -2.06 4.39 -9.25
CA ILE A 113 -2.65 4.99 -8.04
C ILE A 113 -1.56 5.29 -7.00
N ALA A 114 -0.66 4.33 -6.76
CA ALA A 114 0.46 4.52 -5.84
C ALA A 114 1.35 5.69 -6.26
N GLY A 115 1.76 5.74 -7.54
CA GLY A 115 2.59 6.81 -8.08
C GLY A 115 1.94 8.19 -7.93
N GLN A 116 0.66 8.33 -8.27
CA GLN A 116 -0.07 9.60 -8.12
C GLN A 116 -0.11 10.08 -6.66
N LEU A 117 -0.33 9.16 -5.71
CA LEU A 117 -0.32 9.50 -4.29
C LEU A 117 1.07 9.87 -3.78
N LEU A 118 2.10 9.18 -4.27
CA LEU A 118 3.49 9.50 -3.94
C LEU A 118 3.93 10.85 -4.52
N ASP A 119 3.55 11.18 -5.75
CA ASP A 119 3.82 12.49 -6.36
C ASP A 119 3.11 13.63 -5.60
N GLN A 120 1.89 13.37 -5.14
CA GLN A 120 1.10 14.37 -4.42
C GLN A 120 1.58 14.56 -2.99
N LEU A 121 1.75 13.49 -2.24
CA LEU A 121 1.93 13.52 -0.78
C LEU A 121 3.37 13.22 -0.35
N GLY A 122 4.08 12.39 -1.10
CA GLY A 122 5.34 11.78 -0.68
C GLY A 122 5.14 10.63 0.30
N TYR A 123 6.18 9.83 0.46
CA TYR A 123 6.21 8.71 1.39
C TYR A 123 6.88 9.11 2.71
N ALA A 124 6.18 8.91 3.80
CA ALA A 124 6.71 9.06 5.15
C ALA A 124 6.60 7.73 5.91
N SER A 125 7.68 7.29 6.52
CA SER A 125 7.70 6.14 7.41
C SER A 125 8.61 6.39 8.61
N HIS A 126 8.53 5.53 9.62
CA HIS A 126 9.43 5.61 10.75
C HIS A 126 10.90 5.43 10.33
N GLY A 127 11.79 6.25 10.87
CA GLY A 127 13.23 6.07 10.73
C GLY A 127 13.82 6.32 9.34
N SER A 128 13.17 7.10 8.48
CA SER A 128 13.67 7.39 7.12
C SER A 128 13.89 6.13 6.27
N THR A 129 13.05 5.12 6.43
CA THR A 129 13.09 3.92 5.61
C THR A 129 12.22 4.09 4.36
N GLY A 130 12.69 3.56 3.24
CA GLY A 130 11.88 3.33 2.05
C GLY A 130 11.12 2.01 2.11
N ARG A 131 10.45 1.68 1.03
CA ARG A 131 9.75 0.41 0.84
C ARG A 131 9.92 -0.09 -0.57
N THR A 132 9.98 -1.41 -0.72
CA THR A 132 9.72 -2.06 -2.00
C THR A 132 8.36 -2.74 -1.89
N LEU A 133 7.41 -2.33 -2.74
CA LEU A 133 6.12 -2.99 -2.85
C LEU A 133 6.13 -3.95 -4.03
N VAL A 134 5.59 -5.15 -3.82
CA VAL A 134 5.16 -6.03 -4.92
C VAL A 134 3.67 -5.78 -5.11
N ILE A 135 3.25 -5.47 -6.33
CA ILE A 135 1.84 -5.33 -6.72
C ILE A 135 1.61 -6.32 -7.86
N ALA A 136 0.76 -7.31 -7.63
CA ALA A 136 0.52 -8.37 -8.59
C ALA A 136 -0.97 -8.64 -8.81
N ASP A 137 -1.31 -9.11 -10.00
CA ASP A 137 -2.59 -9.70 -10.32
C ASP A 137 -2.38 -10.99 -11.14
N LYS A 138 -3.43 -11.57 -11.66
CA LYS A 138 -3.35 -12.81 -12.46
C LYS A 138 -2.57 -12.69 -13.78
N ASN A 139 -2.25 -11.48 -14.22
CA ASN A 139 -1.65 -11.24 -15.53
C ASN A 139 -0.22 -10.69 -15.44
N GLU A 140 0.10 -9.94 -14.39
CA GLU A 140 1.40 -9.27 -14.27
C GLU A 140 1.73 -8.96 -12.81
N ALA A 141 3.04 -8.77 -12.56
CA ALA A 141 3.55 -8.29 -11.29
C ALA A 141 4.49 -7.09 -11.50
N TRP A 142 4.53 -6.22 -10.52
CA TRP A 142 5.34 -5.00 -10.52
C TRP A 142 6.10 -4.89 -9.20
N LEU A 143 7.34 -4.45 -9.30
CA LEU A 143 8.11 -3.92 -8.17
C LEU A 143 8.00 -2.41 -8.18
N LEU A 144 7.60 -1.83 -7.06
CA LEU A 144 7.51 -0.39 -6.85
C LEU A 144 8.45 -0.03 -5.69
N ASP A 145 9.62 0.49 -6.03
CA ASP A 145 10.59 0.98 -5.06
C ASP A 145 10.29 2.42 -4.70
N ILE A 146 10.20 2.69 -3.40
CA ILE A 146 9.80 3.98 -2.83
C ILE A 146 10.87 4.42 -1.84
N LEU A 147 11.37 5.63 -1.99
CA LEU A 147 12.21 6.28 -0.99
C LEU A 147 11.39 7.32 -0.21
N PRO A 148 11.86 7.74 0.98
CA PRO A 148 11.22 8.84 1.69
C PRO A 148 11.09 10.09 0.82
N GLY A 149 9.94 10.76 0.87
CA GLY A 149 9.59 11.87 0.00
C GLY A 149 8.88 11.42 -1.28
N LYS A 150 9.12 12.13 -2.38
CA LYS A 150 8.43 11.92 -3.66
C LYS A 150 9.23 11.10 -4.67
N TYR A 151 10.14 10.26 -4.20
CA TYR A 151 11.01 9.47 -5.07
C TYR A 151 10.50 8.03 -5.17
N TRP A 152 10.17 7.60 -6.36
CA TRP A 152 9.75 6.23 -6.61
C TRP A 152 10.09 5.78 -8.03
N VAL A 153 10.17 4.49 -8.24
CA VAL A 153 10.32 3.85 -9.55
C VAL A 153 9.53 2.55 -9.57
N ALA A 154 8.91 2.25 -10.69
CA ALA A 154 8.20 1.00 -10.88
C ALA A 154 8.77 0.20 -12.05
N GLN A 155 8.96 -1.09 -11.85
CA GLN A 155 9.44 -2.02 -12.85
C GLN A 155 8.49 -3.22 -12.95
N ARG A 156 8.03 -3.52 -14.15
CA ARG A 156 7.29 -4.77 -14.41
C ARG A 156 8.25 -5.96 -14.31
N VAL A 157 7.81 -6.98 -13.60
CA VAL A 157 8.52 -8.26 -13.55
C VAL A 157 8.37 -8.94 -14.91
N PRO A 158 9.46 -9.43 -15.51
CA PRO A 158 9.45 -10.04 -16.85
C PRO A 158 8.51 -11.23 -16.98
#